data_21c1214ed19c5ac247623dcb877d0d4a
#
_entry.id   21c1214ed19c5ac247623dcb877d0d4a
#
_cell.length_a   1.000
_cell.length_b   1.000
_cell.length_c   1.000
_cell.angle_alpha   90.00
_cell.angle_beta   90.00
_cell.angle_gamma   90.00
#
_symmetry.space_group_name_H-M   'P 1'
#
loop_
_entity.id
_entity.type
_entity.pdbx_description
1 polymer ?
#
loop_
_entity_poly.entity_id
_entity_poly.type
_entity_poly.pdbx_seq_one_letter_code
_entity_poly.pdbx_strand_id
1 'polypeptide(L)'
;MTRLKILLQSNKIYYCLLIATILYVGIKVKIGYTSKINVNEDFTGIVTTIVKKENSFKLTIKGKEKLIVYISNIENIELGDKVVVKGKYTLPKKATIPNNFDYQKYLYNNHIFYIMYAKELKIIKKNQNITFNIKKYILDKTSNYTNNGYLNAFIIGDKTDLEFYKTYQNNGISHLFALSGMHISMLSLIIYKLVNKFKHKDLIVIIFLLFY
;
A
#
# COMPACT_ATOMS: atom_id res chain seq x y z
N MET A 1 -13.94 25.45 44.46
CA MET A 1 -14.59 24.16 44.18
C MET A 1 -14.78 23.86 42.67
N THR A 2 -14.79 24.82 41.81
CA THR A 2 -15.07 24.68 40.36
C THR A 2 -13.91 24.11 39.52
N ARG A 3 -12.65 24.51 39.79
CA ARG A 3 -11.49 24.03 39.01
C ARG A 3 -11.18 22.53 39.18
N LEU A 4 -11.38 21.99 40.41
CA LEU A 4 -11.15 20.57 40.67
C LEU A 4 -12.19 19.66 40.01
N LYS A 5 -13.45 20.12 39.95
CA LYS A 5 -14.51 19.40 39.19
C LYS A 5 -14.24 19.38 37.68
N ILE A 6 -13.74 20.47 37.11
CA ILE A 6 -13.38 20.54 35.69
C ILE A 6 -12.20 19.63 35.38
N LEU A 7 -11.18 19.55 36.23
CA LEU A 7 -10.04 18.65 36.08
C LEU A 7 -10.46 17.16 36.19
N LEU A 8 -11.32 16.83 37.17
CA LEU A 8 -11.83 15.47 37.32
C LEU A 8 -12.74 15.05 36.14
N GLN A 9 -13.51 15.98 35.61
CA GLN A 9 -14.35 15.75 34.44
C GLN A 9 -13.51 15.62 33.15
N SER A 10 -12.44 16.39 33.03
CA SER A 10 -11.41 16.27 31.97
C SER A 10 -10.75 14.88 32.00
N ASN A 11 -10.31 14.41 33.18
CA ASN A 11 -9.68 13.10 33.29
C ASN A 11 -10.62 11.96 32.90
N LYS A 12 -11.91 12.03 33.23
CA LYS A 12 -12.89 11.02 32.81
C LYS A 12 -13.02 10.95 31.29
N ILE A 13 -13.01 12.09 30.61
CA ILE A 13 -13.05 12.15 29.15
C ILE A 13 -11.81 11.49 28.54
N TYR A 14 -10.61 11.75 29.12
CA TYR A 14 -9.38 11.11 28.64
C TYR A 14 -9.41 9.58 28.84
N TYR A 15 -9.91 9.09 29.98
CA TYR A 15 -10.05 7.65 30.20
C TYR A 15 -11.07 7.02 29.25
N CYS A 16 -12.20 7.66 29.00
CA CYS A 16 -13.18 7.19 28.01
C CYS A 16 -12.58 7.14 26.59
N LEU A 17 -11.82 8.15 26.18
CA LEU A 17 -11.13 8.16 24.89
C LEU A 17 -10.05 7.07 24.82
N LEU A 18 -9.28 6.87 25.89
CA LEU A 18 -8.27 5.81 25.94
C LEU A 18 -8.91 4.42 25.80
N ILE A 19 -9.99 4.16 26.54
CA ILE A 19 -10.72 2.88 26.45
C ILE A 19 -11.31 2.71 25.04
N ALA A 20 -11.92 3.75 24.48
CA ALA A 20 -12.47 3.72 23.13
C ALA A 20 -11.40 3.44 22.06
N THR A 21 -10.21 4.04 22.19
CA THR A 21 -9.09 3.78 21.27
C THR A 21 -8.57 2.36 21.40
N ILE A 22 -8.43 1.82 22.63
CA ILE A 22 -8.00 0.44 22.86
C ILE A 22 -9.01 -0.55 22.26
N LEU A 23 -10.31 -0.33 22.50
CA LEU A 23 -11.37 -1.16 21.92
C LEU A 23 -11.38 -1.08 20.38
N TYR A 24 -11.27 0.13 19.83
CA TYR A 24 -11.19 0.33 18.39
C TYR A 24 -9.99 -0.40 17.77
N VAL A 25 -8.80 -0.27 18.37
CA VAL A 25 -7.60 -0.97 17.90
C VAL A 25 -7.78 -2.48 18.02
N GLY A 26 -8.31 -2.99 19.16
CA GLY A 26 -8.58 -4.42 19.33
C GLY A 26 -9.52 -5.00 18.28
N ILE A 27 -10.61 -4.28 17.97
CA ILE A 27 -11.56 -4.67 16.93
C ILE A 27 -10.88 -4.64 15.55
N LYS A 28 -10.13 -3.59 15.25
CA LYS A 28 -9.38 -3.46 13.98
C LYS A 28 -8.36 -4.57 13.79
N VAL A 29 -7.61 -4.91 14.84
CA VAL A 29 -6.65 -6.02 14.82
C VAL A 29 -7.38 -7.33 14.53
N LYS A 30 -8.46 -7.64 15.25
CA LYS A 30 -9.22 -8.88 15.03
C LYS A 30 -9.79 -8.99 13.61
N ILE A 31 -10.39 -7.92 13.10
CA ILE A 31 -10.94 -7.88 11.73
C ILE A 31 -9.82 -7.97 10.69
N GLY A 32 -8.67 -7.34 10.94
CA GLY A 32 -7.55 -7.30 10.00
C GLY A 32 -6.83 -8.63 9.80
N TYR A 33 -7.02 -9.62 10.71
CA TYR A 33 -6.37 -10.94 10.63
C TYR A 33 -7.27 -12.05 10.08
N THR A 34 -8.46 -11.73 9.60
CA THR A 34 -9.38 -12.71 9.01
C THR A 34 -9.55 -12.46 7.51
N SER A 35 -9.34 -13.48 6.70
CA SER A 35 -9.58 -13.39 5.26
C SER A 35 -11.07 -13.42 4.92
N LYS A 36 -11.46 -12.63 3.92
CA LYS A 36 -12.79 -12.56 3.33
C LYS A 36 -12.87 -13.24 1.96
N ILE A 37 -11.76 -13.86 1.52
CA ILE A 37 -11.69 -14.53 0.22
C ILE A 37 -12.33 -15.91 0.33
N ASN A 38 -13.26 -16.20 -0.58
CA ASN A 38 -13.74 -17.54 -0.79
C ASN A 38 -12.80 -18.24 -1.80
N VAL A 39 -12.08 -19.25 -1.35
CA VAL A 39 -11.06 -19.96 -2.16
C VAL A 39 -11.67 -20.79 -3.31
N ASN A 40 -12.99 -20.99 -3.31
CA ASN A 40 -13.70 -21.71 -4.36
C ASN A 40 -14.23 -20.80 -5.48
N GLU A 41 -14.05 -19.50 -5.35
CA GLU A 41 -14.54 -18.52 -6.32
C GLU A 41 -13.39 -17.86 -7.09
N ASP A 42 -13.70 -17.39 -8.30
CA ASP A 42 -12.80 -16.59 -9.08
C ASP A 42 -12.55 -15.24 -8.37
N PHE A 43 -11.31 -14.76 -8.41
CA PHE A 43 -10.97 -13.50 -7.77
C PHE A 43 -11.13 -12.32 -8.73
N THR A 44 -11.93 -11.35 -8.33
CA THR A 44 -12.12 -10.10 -9.10
C THR A 44 -11.49 -8.92 -8.37
N GLY A 45 -10.70 -8.13 -9.08
CA GLY A 45 -10.09 -6.94 -8.50
C GLY A 45 -9.39 -6.05 -9.52
N ILE A 46 -8.70 -5.03 -9.01
CA ILE A 46 -7.96 -4.04 -9.79
C ILE A 46 -6.47 -4.33 -9.67
N VAL A 47 -5.77 -4.34 -10.79
CA VAL A 47 -4.31 -4.53 -10.83
C VAL A 47 -3.62 -3.28 -10.29
N THR A 48 -2.88 -3.42 -9.19
CA THR A 48 -2.19 -2.30 -8.51
C THR A 48 -0.68 -2.29 -8.76
N THR A 49 -0.09 -3.49 -8.97
CA THR A 49 1.34 -3.63 -9.33
C THR A 49 1.53 -4.76 -10.30
N ILE A 50 2.49 -4.60 -11.20
CA ILE A 50 2.93 -5.60 -12.17
C ILE A 50 4.45 -5.68 -12.05
N VAL A 51 4.98 -6.84 -11.71
CA VAL A 51 6.42 -7.11 -11.61
C VAL A 51 6.75 -8.27 -12.52
N LYS A 52 7.62 -8.03 -13.50
CA LYS A 52 8.14 -9.10 -14.36
C LYS A 52 9.21 -9.88 -13.60
N LYS A 53 9.12 -11.19 -13.61
CA LYS A 53 10.16 -12.13 -13.17
C LYS A 53 10.68 -12.89 -14.38
N GLU A 54 11.75 -13.62 -14.22
CA GLU A 54 12.42 -14.37 -15.31
C GLU A 54 11.42 -15.16 -16.17
N ASN A 55 10.54 -15.96 -15.55
CA ASN A 55 9.60 -16.85 -16.26
C ASN A 55 8.13 -16.63 -15.91
N SER A 56 7.80 -15.50 -15.27
CA SER A 56 6.43 -15.24 -14.84
C SER A 56 6.23 -13.77 -14.50
N PHE A 57 4.97 -13.40 -14.33
CA PHE A 57 4.58 -12.09 -13.82
C PHE A 57 3.99 -12.26 -12.42
N LYS A 58 4.39 -11.37 -11.52
CA LYS A 58 3.80 -11.23 -10.20
C LYS A 58 2.90 -10.00 -10.22
N LEU A 59 1.62 -10.21 -10.08
CA LEU A 59 0.62 -9.15 -10.00
C LEU A 59 0.16 -8.98 -8.56
N THR A 60 -0.08 -7.75 -8.12
CA THR A 60 -0.87 -7.50 -6.92
C THR A 60 -2.23 -6.97 -7.35
N ILE A 61 -3.28 -7.66 -6.94
CA ILE A 61 -4.65 -7.33 -7.31
C ILE A 61 -5.41 -6.96 -6.04
N LYS A 62 -6.07 -5.79 -6.06
CA LYS A 62 -6.88 -5.28 -4.95
C LYS A 62 -8.36 -5.50 -5.29
N GLY A 63 -8.99 -6.42 -4.61
CA GLY A 63 -10.44 -6.67 -4.63
C GLY A 63 -11.05 -6.44 -3.25
N LYS A 64 -11.81 -7.42 -2.75
CA LYS A 64 -12.26 -7.46 -1.35
C LYS A 64 -11.06 -7.42 -0.38
N GLU A 65 -9.96 -8.03 -0.80
CA GLU A 65 -8.65 -8.03 -0.14
C GLU A 65 -7.55 -7.85 -1.18
N LYS A 66 -6.30 -7.73 -0.74
CA LYS A 66 -5.15 -7.80 -1.64
C LYS A 66 -4.79 -9.25 -1.89
N LEU A 67 -4.54 -9.60 -3.13
CA LEU A 67 -4.10 -10.91 -3.56
C LEU A 67 -2.84 -10.80 -4.41
N ILE A 68 -1.87 -11.66 -4.14
CA ILE A 68 -0.72 -11.83 -5.02
C ILE A 68 -1.03 -12.94 -6.00
N VAL A 69 -0.86 -12.65 -7.27
CA VAL A 69 -1.12 -13.58 -8.38
C VAL A 69 0.15 -13.79 -9.17
N TYR A 70 0.53 -15.04 -9.38
CA TYR A 70 1.59 -15.45 -10.30
C TYR A 70 0.96 -16.03 -11.56
N ILE A 71 1.40 -15.55 -12.71
CA ILE A 71 0.93 -16.01 -14.02
C ILE A 71 2.11 -16.03 -14.99
N SER A 72 2.16 -17.04 -15.86
CA SER A 72 3.28 -17.24 -16.79
C SER A 72 3.31 -16.21 -17.91
N ASN A 73 2.16 -15.80 -18.40
CA ASN A 73 2.06 -14.81 -19.47
C ASN A 73 0.92 -13.83 -19.20
N ILE A 74 1.10 -12.59 -19.61
CA ILE A 74 0.06 -11.54 -19.57
C ILE A 74 -0.01 -10.86 -20.93
N GLU A 75 -1.21 -10.67 -21.45
CA GLU A 75 -1.46 -9.93 -22.68
C GLU A 75 -2.24 -8.66 -22.36
N ASN A 76 -1.69 -7.51 -22.78
CA ASN A 76 -2.36 -6.21 -22.73
C ASN A 76 -2.93 -5.80 -21.35
N ILE A 77 -2.33 -6.27 -20.24
CA ILE A 77 -2.73 -5.90 -18.88
C ILE A 77 -1.95 -4.71 -18.42
N GLU A 78 -2.65 -3.70 -17.93
CA GLU A 78 -2.08 -2.46 -17.41
C GLU A 78 -2.47 -2.20 -15.96
N LEU A 79 -1.73 -1.27 -15.32
CA LEU A 79 -2.07 -0.80 -13.98
C LEU A 79 -3.46 -0.17 -13.97
N GLY A 80 -4.28 -0.56 -12.99
CA GLY A 80 -5.64 -0.06 -12.85
C GLY A 80 -6.69 -0.86 -13.61
N ASP A 81 -6.33 -1.81 -14.45
CA ASP A 81 -7.28 -2.69 -15.12
C ASP A 81 -8.05 -3.53 -14.10
N LYS A 82 -9.37 -3.64 -14.30
CA LYS A 82 -10.21 -4.56 -13.52
C LYS A 82 -10.21 -5.93 -14.19
N VAL A 83 -9.80 -6.94 -13.43
CA VAL A 83 -9.59 -8.30 -13.93
C VAL A 83 -10.34 -9.34 -13.12
N VAL A 84 -10.67 -10.47 -13.76
CA VAL A 84 -11.03 -11.74 -13.11
C VAL A 84 -9.89 -12.69 -13.28
N VAL A 85 -9.54 -13.37 -12.21
CA VAL A 85 -8.45 -14.35 -12.18
C VAL A 85 -8.98 -15.70 -11.71
N LYS A 86 -8.67 -16.73 -12.48
CA LYS A 86 -8.95 -18.13 -12.16
C LYS A 86 -7.65 -18.85 -11.89
N GLY A 87 -7.59 -19.60 -10.79
CA GLY A 87 -6.37 -20.31 -10.45
C GLY A 87 -6.48 -21.03 -9.10
N LYS A 88 -5.33 -21.55 -8.66
CA LYS A 88 -5.22 -22.24 -7.38
C LYS A 88 -4.76 -21.28 -6.29
N TYR A 89 -5.56 -21.14 -5.24
CA TYR A 89 -5.17 -20.45 -4.03
C TYR A 89 -4.20 -21.30 -3.21
N THR A 90 -3.20 -20.64 -2.65
CA THR A 90 -2.23 -21.25 -1.75
C THR A 90 -1.95 -20.32 -0.59
N LEU A 91 -1.68 -20.87 0.58
CA LEU A 91 -1.20 -20.09 1.72
C LEU A 91 0.26 -19.73 1.50
N PRO A 92 0.67 -18.51 1.89
CA PRO A 92 2.08 -18.15 1.90
C PRO A 92 2.88 -19.10 2.80
N LYS A 93 4.10 -19.43 2.39
CA LYS A 93 4.98 -20.30 3.18
C LYS A 93 5.47 -19.57 4.42
N LYS A 94 5.43 -20.27 5.56
CA LYS A 94 6.00 -19.83 6.83
C LYS A 94 7.53 -20.02 6.81
N ALA A 95 8.27 -19.22 7.58
CA ALA A 95 9.68 -19.43 7.78
C ALA A 95 9.92 -20.81 8.42
N THR A 96 10.87 -21.57 7.87
CA THR A 96 11.26 -22.91 8.38
C THR A 96 12.44 -22.83 9.33
N ILE A 97 13.22 -21.73 9.29
CA ILE A 97 14.40 -21.49 10.11
C ILE A 97 14.05 -20.44 11.16
N PRO A 98 14.33 -20.68 12.46
CA PRO A 98 14.14 -19.70 13.53
C PRO A 98 14.92 -18.41 13.20
N ASN A 99 14.30 -17.27 13.54
CA ASN A 99 14.84 -15.92 13.32
C ASN A 99 15.09 -15.52 11.85
N ASN A 100 14.65 -16.32 10.88
CA ASN A 100 14.69 -15.94 9.47
C ASN A 100 13.45 -15.10 9.11
N PHE A 101 13.52 -14.41 7.95
CA PHE A 101 12.41 -13.61 7.44
C PHE A 101 11.16 -14.48 7.20
N ASP A 102 10.10 -14.20 7.94
CA ASP A 102 8.81 -14.88 7.78
C ASP A 102 7.95 -14.17 6.75
N TYR A 103 7.96 -14.73 5.52
CA TYR A 103 7.20 -14.19 4.39
C TYR A 103 5.68 -14.23 4.63
N GLN A 104 5.17 -15.26 5.33
CA GLN A 104 3.76 -15.36 5.67
C GLN A 104 3.34 -14.23 6.58
N LYS A 105 4.10 -14.00 7.67
CA LYS A 105 3.84 -12.92 8.61
C LYS A 105 3.93 -11.54 7.93
N TYR A 106 4.92 -11.35 7.05
CA TYR A 106 5.04 -10.13 6.27
C TYR A 106 3.81 -9.88 5.39
N LEU A 107 3.31 -10.89 4.69
CA LEU A 107 2.14 -10.77 3.86
C LEU A 107 0.87 -10.52 4.67
N TYR A 108 0.69 -11.20 5.79
CA TYR A 108 -0.46 -11.00 6.69
C TYR A 108 -0.50 -9.57 7.25
N ASN A 109 0.65 -9.00 7.61
CA ASN A 109 0.75 -7.60 8.04
C ASN A 109 0.36 -6.62 6.91
N ASN A 110 0.46 -7.04 5.65
CA ASN A 110 0.02 -6.28 4.48
C ASN A 110 -1.41 -6.62 4.02
N HIS A 111 -2.17 -7.38 4.84
CA HIS A 111 -3.52 -7.86 4.54
C HIS A 111 -3.58 -8.71 3.26
N ILE A 112 -2.56 -9.55 3.05
CA ILE A 112 -2.48 -10.53 1.97
C ILE A 112 -2.45 -11.93 2.61
N PHE A 113 -3.56 -12.64 2.55
CA PHE A 113 -3.71 -13.94 3.21
C PHE A 113 -3.45 -15.11 2.26
N TYR A 114 -3.64 -14.89 0.96
CA TYR A 114 -3.48 -15.92 -0.06
C TYR A 114 -2.57 -15.45 -1.19
N ILE A 115 -1.97 -16.43 -1.83
CA ILE A 115 -1.26 -16.31 -3.10
C ILE A 115 -2.02 -17.16 -4.10
N MET A 116 -2.20 -16.67 -5.33
CA MET A 116 -2.84 -17.44 -6.40
C MET A 116 -1.85 -17.74 -7.51
N TYR A 117 -1.82 -18.98 -7.96
CA TYR A 117 -1.20 -19.37 -9.21
C TYR A 117 -2.29 -19.40 -10.28
N ALA A 118 -2.30 -18.38 -11.12
CA ALA A 118 -3.34 -18.18 -12.10
C ALA A 118 -3.13 -19.12 -13.31
N LYS A 119 -4.22 -19.71 -13.76
CA LYS A 119 -4.32 -20.42 -15.05
C LYS A 119 -4.85 -19.51 -16.14
N GLU A 120 -5.79 -18.64 -15.78
CA GLU A 120 -6.47 -17.74 -16.68
C GLU A 120 -6.65 -16.37 -16.01
N LEU A 121 -6.48 -15.30 -16.80
CA LEU A 121 -6.76 -13.94 -16.38
C LEU A 121 -7.49 -13.22 -17.50
N LYS A 122 -8.66 -12.63 -17.19
CA LYS A 122 -9.47 -11.88 -18.14
C LYS A 122 -9.65 -10.45 -17.68
N ILE A 123 -9.50 -9.50 -18.60
CA ILE A 123 -9.79 -8.10 -18.36
C ILE A 123 -11.30 -7.89 -18.48
N ILE A 124 -11.94 -7.39 -17.41
CA ILE A 124 -13.36 -7.00 -17.42
C ILE A 124 -13.50 -5.57 -17.91
N LYS A 125 -12.62 -4.68 -17.42
CA LYS A 125 -12.68 -3.25 -17.72
C LYS A 125 -11.28 -2.67 -17.72
N LYS A 126 -10.97 -1.90 -18.76
CA LYS A 126 -9.73 -1.12 -18.84
C LYS A 126 -9.72 0.03 -17.84
N ASN A 127 -8.52 0.39 -17.40
CA ASN A 127 -8.30 1.47 -16.45
C ASN A 127 -8.89 2.80 -16.94
N GLN A 128 -9.67 3.45 -16.09
CA GLN A 128 -10.20 4.80 -16.30
C GLN A 128 -9.82 5.73 -15.13
N ASN A 129 -9.01 5.24 -14.18
CA ASN A 129 -8.67 6.02 -12.99
C ASN A 129 -7.42 6.89 -13.25
N ILE A 130 -7.59 8.18 -13.05
CA ILE A 130 -6.55 9.18 -13.27
C ILE A 130 -5.29 8.93 -12.44
N THR A 131 -5.43 8.39 -11.21
CA THR A 131 -4.29 8.10 -10.34
C THR A 131 -3.37 7.02 -10.91
N PHE A 132 -3.94 5.96 -11.51
CA PHE A 132 -3.16 4.94 -12.19
C PHE A 132 -2.53 5.45 -13.48
N ASN A 133 -3.21 6.34 -14.19
CA ASN A 133 -2.66 6.98 -15.40
C ASN A 133 -1.47 7.86 -15.05
N ILE A 134 -1.56 8.64 -13.97
CA ILE A 134 -0.43 9.44 -13.46
C ILE A 134 0.73 8.52 -13.02
N LYS A 135 0.43 7.46 -12.28
CA LYS A 135 1.45 6.48 -11.88
C LYS A 135 2.14 5.86 -13.09
N LYS A 136 1.37 5.43 -14.08
CA LYS A 136 1.90 4.88 -15.35
C LYS A 136 2.79 5.90 -16.06
N TYR A 137 2.32 7.14 -16.23
CA TYR A 137 3.09 8.21 -16.85
C TYR A 137 4.44 8.45 -16.15
N ILE A 138 4.45 8.47 -14.82
CA ILE A 138 5.70 8.63 -14.05
C ILE A 138 6.63 7.45 -14.31
N LEU A 139 6.14 6.20 -14.22
CA LEU A 139 6.93 5.00 -14.48
C LEU A 139 7.53 4.98 -15.88
N ASP A 140 6.74 5.34 -16.90
CA ASP A 140 7.20 5.41 -18.29
C ASP A 140 8.29 6.49 -18.47
N LYS A 141 8.12 7.65 -17.81
CA LYS A 141 9.11 8.73 -17.86
C LYS A 141 10.40 8.37 -17.12
N THR A 142 10.31 7.67 -16.01
CA THR A 142 11.49 7.28 -15.21
C THR A 142 12.21 6.08 -15.78
N SER A 143 11.58 5.24 -16.60
CA SER A 143 12.16 4.01 -17.17
C SER A 143 13.45 4.23 -17.95
N ASN A 144 13.62 5.41 -18.54
CA ASN A 144 14.79 5.77 -19.34
C ASN A 144 16.03 6.20 -18.50
N TYR A 145 15.86 6.32 -17.18
CA TYR A 145 16.97 6.72 -16.30
C TYR A 145 17.61 5.49 -15.66
N THR A 146 18.95 5.49 -15.56
CA THR A 146 19.72 4.40 -14.96
C THR A 146 19.33 4.13 -13.50
N ASN A 147 18.90 5.17 -12.77
CA ASN A 147 18.49 5.09 -11.37
C ASN A 147 16.98 5.15 -11.18
N ASN A 148 16.21 4.57 -12.10
CA ASN A 148 14.75 4.63 -12.10
C ASN A 148 14.13 4.05 -10.83
N GLY A 149 14.70 3.01 -10.21
CA GLY A 149 14.22 2.43 -8.96
C GLY A 149 14.22 3.44 -7.81
N TYR A 150 15.25 4.30 -7.72
CA TYR A 150 15.29 5.38 -6.71
C TYR A 150 14.20 6.42 -6.94
N LEU A 151 14.08 6.88 -8.20
CA LEU A 151 13.09 7.87 -8.56
C LEU A 151 11.67 7.37 -8.29
N ASN A 152 11.38 6.11 -8.66
CA ASN A 152 10.09 5.48 -8.42
C ASN A 152 9.78 5.33 -6.93
N ALA A 153 10.77 4.92 -6.12
CA ALA A 153 10.61 4.82 -4.67
C ALA A 153 10.34 6.19 -4.03
N PHE A 154 11.03 7.25 -4.49
CA PHE A 154 10.85 8.60 -3.94
C PHE A 154 9.57 9.28 -4.40
N ILE A 155 9.21 9.18 -5.68
CA ILE A 155 8.09 9.96 -6.24
C ILE A 155 6.74 9.28 -5.97
N ILE A 156 6.68 7.95 -6.16
CA ILE A 156 5.42 7.19 -6.11
C ILE A 156 5.40 6.09 -5.05
N GLY A 157 6.46 5.98 -4.24
CA GLY A 157 6.58 4.95 -3.21
C GLY A 157 6.70 3.53 -3.77
N ASP A 158 7.03 3.38 -5.07
CA ASP A 158 7.15 2.08 -5.70
C ASP A 158 8.49 1.42 -5.38
N LYS A 159 8.43 0.32 -4.62
CA LYS A 159 9.58 -0.46 -4.15
C LYS A 159 9.65 -1.83 -4.84
N THR A 160 9.23 -1.89 -6.10
CA THR A 160 9.15 -3.15 -6.86
C THR A 160 10.52 -3.69 -7.26
N ASP A 161 11.55 -2.84 -7.32
CA ASP A 161 12.94 -3.25 -7.50
C ASP A 161 13.48 -3.85 -6.20
N LEU A 162 13.42 -5.19 -6.14
CA LEU A 162 13.78 -5.95 -4.95
C LEU A 162 15.27 -5.93 -4.62
N GLU A 163 16.16 -5.88 -5.63
CA GLU A 163 17.62 -5.86 -5.39
C GLU A 163 18.04 -4.56 -4.75
N PHE A 164 17.57 -3.47 -5.33
CA PHE A 164 17.78 -2.14 -4.83
C PHE A 164 17.30 -1.99 -3.38
N TYR A 165 16.05 -2.37 -3.10
CA TYR A 165 15.49 -2.20 -1.76
C TYR A 165 16.14 -3.12 -0.72
N LYS A 166 16.55 -4.34 -1.10
CA LYS A 166 17.28 -5.26 -0.21
C LYS A 166 18.63 -4.71 0.21
N THR A 167 19.36 -4.10 -0.68
CA THR A 167 20.66 -3.47 -0.37
C THR A 167 20.49 -2.39 0.70
N TYR A 168 19.46 -1.56 0.59
CA TYR A 168 19.18 -0.52 1.59
C TYR A 168 18.67 -1.07 2.92
N GLN A 169 17.89 -2.14 2.89
CA GLN A 169 17.47 -2.84 4.12
C GLN A 169 18.69 -3.42 4.85
N ASN A 170 19.61 -4.06 4.14
CA ASN A 170 20.81 -4.64 4.71
C ASN A 170 21.75 -3.57 5.31
N ASN A 171 21.77 -2.39 4.72
CA ASN A 171 22.56 -1.25 5.21
C ASN A 171 21.83 -0.41 6.28
N GLY A 172 20.63 -0.81 6.71
CA GLY A 172 19.84 -0.11 7.73
C GLY A 172 19.26 1.24 7.31
N ILE A 173 19.38 1.62 6.03
CA ILE A 173 18.95 2.93 5.50
C ILE A 173 17.63 2.90 4.74
N SER A 174 16.91 1.78 4.83
CA SER A 174 15.60 1.61 4.18
C SER A 174 14.54 2.64 4.62
N HIS A 175 14.72 3.25 5.81
CA HIS A 175 13.84 4.30 6.32
C HIS A 175 13.86 5.56 5.46
N LEU A 176 14.93 5.81 4.68
CA LEU A 176 14.98 6.94 3.75
C LEU A 176 13.96 6.83 2.62
N PHE A 177 13.56 5.60 2.28
CA PHE A 177 12.53 5.31 1.26
C PHE A 177 11.15 5.07 1.85
N ALA A 178 11.01 5.11 3.16
CA ALA A 178 9.71 5.31 3.76
C ALA A 178 9.28 6.75 3.47
N LEU A 179 7.99 6.98 3.23
CA LEU A 179 7.43 8.33 3.19
C LEU A 179 7.77 9.03 4.52
N SER A 180 8.92 9.69 4.53
CA SER A 180 9.45 10.35 5.73
C SER A 180 8.79 11.71 5.90
N GLY A 181 8.80 12.24 7.12
CA GLY A 181 8.32 13.59 7.39
C GLY A 181 8.98 14.66 6.48
N MET A 182 10.20 14.38 6.00
CA MET A 182 10.89 15.25 5.03
C MET A 182 10.15 15.33 3.69
N HIS A 183 9.66 14.19 3.14
CA HIS A 183 8.89 14.19 1.89
C HIS A 183 7.58 14.95 2.05
N ILE A 184 6.88 14.73 3.17
CA ILE A 184 5.63 15.44 3.50
C ILE A 184 5.89 16.93 3.62
N SER A 185 6.97 17.34 4.31
CA SER A 185 7.35 18.74 4.48
C SER A 185 7.70 19.40 3.14
N MET A 186 8.50 18.74 2.31
CA MET A 186 8.86 19.24 1.00
C MET A 186 7.64 19.41 0.08
N LEU A 187 6.76 18.41 0.08
CA LEU A 187 5.52 18.45 -0.72
C LEU A 187 4.58 19.55 -0.21
N SER A 188 4.47 19.69 1.11
CA SER A 188 3.68 20.78 1.73
C SER A 188 4.20 22.16 1.36
N LEU A 189 5.53 22.37 1.33
CA LEU A 189 6.14 23.62 0.90
C LEU A 189 5.86 23.91 -0.58
N ILE A 190 5.92 22.89 -1.45
CA ILE A 190 5.60 23.05 -2.87
C ILE A 190 4.13 23.48 -3.03
N ILE A 191 3.21 22.79 -2.35
CA ILE A 191 1.79 23.11 -2.40
C ILE A 191 1.53 24.49 -1.82
N TYR A 192 2.11 24.83 -0.65
CA TYR A 192 2.00 26.14 -0.05
C TYR A 192 2.43 27.25 -1.03
N LYS A 193 3.52 27.03 -1.76
CA LYS A 193 4.02 27.98 -2.76
C LYS A 193 3.07 28.11 -3.96
N LEU A 194 2.49 27.00 -4.41
CA LEU A 194 1.52 26.98 -5.52
C LEU A 194 0.21 27.70 -5.16
N VAL A 195 -0.27 27.50 -3.92
CA VAL A 195 -1.54 28.10 -3.46
C VAL A 195 -1.34 29.46 -2.76
N ASN A 196 -0.16 30.05 -2.85
CA ASN A 196 0.18 31.30 -2.13
C ASN A 196 -0.76 32.47 -2.45
N LYS A 197 -1.37 32.49 -3.63
CA LYS A 197 -2.33 33.52 -4.06
C LYS A 197 -3.73 33.36 -3.44
N PHE A 198 -4.04 32.24 -2.82
CA PHE A 198 -5.36 31.98 -2.23
C PHE A 198 -5.44 32.50 -0.80
N LYS A 199 -6.60 33.10 -0.45
CA LYS A 199 -6.86 33.69 0.88
C LYS A 199 -6.75 32.64 2.02
N HIS A 200 -7.06 31.37 1.76
CA HIS A 200 -7.08 30.28 2.74
C HIS A 200 -6.01 29.22 2.44
N LYS A 201 -4.82 29.63 2.06
CA LYS A 201 -3.70 28.74 1.69
C LYS A 201 -3.36 27.72 2.77
N ASP A 202 -3.35 28.17 4.04
CA ASP A 202 -3.02 27.29 5.17
C ASP A 202 -4.03 26.14 5.33
N LEU A 203 -5.33 26.45 5.17
CA LEU A 203 -6.38 25.46 5.21
C LEU A 203 -6.25 24.44 4.08
N ILE A 204 -5.90 24.88 2.86
CA ILE A 204 -5.69 24.01 1.72
C ILE A 204 -4.53 23.04 2.00
N VAL A 205 -3.42 23.51 2.55
CA VAL A 205 -2.28 22.65 2.91
C VAL A 205 -2.64 21.67 4.03
N ILE A 206 -3.38 22.12 5.05
CA ILE A 206 -3.84 21.24 6.13
C ILE A 206 -4.77 20.13 5.58
N ILE A 207 -5.74 20.48 4.73
CA ILE A 207 -6.63 19.52 4.10
C ILE A 207 -5.80 18.51 3.27
N PHE A 208 -4.84 19.00 2.49
CA PHE A 208 -3.95 18.11 1.72
C PHE A 208 -3.21 17.13 2.64
N LEU A 209 -2.64 17.59 3.76
CA LEU A 209 -1.93 16.75 4.72
C LEU A 209 -2.83 15.71 5.40
N LEU A 210 -4.11 16.00 5.59
CA LEU A 210 -5.08 15.05 6.17
C LEU A 210 -5.46 13.91 5.20
N PHE A 211 -5.37 14.16 3.89
CA PHE A 211 -5.72 13.17 2.85
C PHE A 211 -4.52 12.45 2.24
N TYR A 212 -3.31 12.91 2.54
CA TYR A 212 -2.05 12.28 2.12
C TYR A 212 -1.64 11.15 3.06
#